data_fe967b390708214d55190ee48b0f9dba
#
_entry.id   fe967b390708214d55190ee48b0f9dba
#
_cell.length_a   1.000
_cell.length_b   1.000
_cell.length_c   1.000
_cell.angle_alpha   90.00
_cell.angle_beta   90.00
_cell.angle_gamma   90.00
#
_symmetry.space_group_name_H-M   'P 1'
#
loop_
_entity.id
_entity.type
_entity.pdbx_description
1 polymer ?
#
loop_
_entity_poly.entity_id
_entity_poly.type
_entity_poly.pdbx_seq_one_letter_code
_entity_poly.pdbx_strand_id
1 'polypeptide(L)'
;MASGEFSLIEHCVLGLNQRPDPGVVLGPGDDGALVQALASDWLCATTDAMVEGIHFPPGTPPEAVGHRALAINLSDIAAMGSRPRFALLALTMPCGDAVYLARLFHGLMQLAQRHEVALIGGNLSRGPLNATITALGAAEGRKALRRGTARAGDLLAVTGTLGDATLGRLLLPCSRPQHNDPMLRFLLRRYLYPEPRIREGLALRDLVHAAIDLSDGLIQDCGHLCRASGLGAIIHAERLPRSRAFEHLADQGQWLELPLAGGDDYELLLAIPARNWPQATAALSGNMAPLTIIGHLEAGCGVEVHHHGARFAPSAWGHDHFRAS
;
A
#
# COMPACT_ATOMS: atom_id res chain seq x y z
N MET A 1 -14.33 -8.08 -33.41
CA MET A 1 -15.54 -7.30 -33.09
C MET A 1 -15.33 -6.74 -31.69
N ALA A 2 -15.52 -5.45 -31.47
CA ALA A 2 -15.44 -4.88 -30.13
C ALA A 2 -16.58 -5.48 -29.30
N SER A 3 -16.23 -6.16 -28.22
CA SER A 3 -17.21 -6.67 -27.26
C SER A 3 -17.89 -5.49 -26.57
N GLY A 4 -19.22 -5.50 -26.49
CA GLY A 4 -19.96 -4.48 -25.74
C GLY A 4 -19.67 -4.56 -24.24
N GLU A 5 -19.92 -3.49 -23.50
CA GLU A 5 -19.66 -3.39 -22.05
C GLU A 5 -20.24 -4.58 -21.28
N PHE A 6 -21.52 -4.89 -21.45
CA PHE A 6 -22.18 -6.01 -20.77
C PHE A 6 -21.54 -7.36 -21.06
N SER A 7 -21.10 -7.59 -22.32
CA SER A 7 -20.38 -8.83 -22.69
C SER A 7 -19.02 -8.94 -21.99
N LEU A 8 -18.31 -7.82 -21.79
CA LEU A 8 -17.05 -7.78 -21.06
C LEU A 8 -17.27 -8.05 -19.56
N ILE A 9 -18.30 -7.45 -18.97
CA ILE A 9 -18.66 -7.69 -17.56
C ILE A 9 -19.02 -9.16 -17.36
N GLU A 10 -19.87 -9.72 -18.22
CA GLU A 10 -20.29 -11.12 -18.11
C GLU A 10 -19.11 -12.09 -18.20
N HIS A 11 -18.22 -11.93 -19.18
CA HIS A 11 -17.10 -12.83 -19.38
C HIS A 11 -15.95 -12.65 -18.37
N CYS A 12 -15.63 -11.42 -17.99
CA CYS A 12 -14.42 -11.11 -17.24
C CYS A 12 -14.69 -10.86 -15.74
N VAL A 13 -15.91 -10.54 -15.35
CA VAL A 13 -16.28 -10.25 -13.96
C VAL A 13 -17.16 -11.34 -13.38
N LEU A 14 -18.30 -11.64 -13.99
CA LEU A 14 -19.25 -12.62 -13.47
C LEU A 14 -18.71 -14.07 -13.58
N GLY A 15 -17.85 -14.36 -14.56
CA GLY A 15 -17.19 -15.64 -14.72
C GLY A 15 -16.04 -15.92 -13.75
N LEU A 16 -15.65 -14.93 -12.91
CA LEU A 16 -14.60 -15.12 -11.92
C LEU A 16 -15.07 -16.04 -10.79
N ASN A 17 -14.28 -17.08 -10.51
CA ASN A 17 -14.44 -17.94 -9.33
C ASN A 17 -14.11 -17.13 -8.06
N GLN A 18 -15.03 -16.29 -7.62
CA GLN A 18 -14.91 -15.59 -6.35
C GLN A 18 -15.14 -16.56 -5.20
N ARG A 19 -14.31 -16.47 -4.17
CA ARG A 19 -14.59 -17.18 -2.91
C ARG A 19 -15.89 -16.62 -2.33
N PRO A 20 -16.91 -17.46 -2.04
CA PRO A 20 -18.13 -16.97 -1.41
C PRO A 20 -17.79 -16.34 -0.04
N ASP A 21 -18.13 -15.07 0.15
CA ASP A 21 -18.11 -14.44 1.47
C ASP A 21 -19.53 -14.51 2.06
N PRO A 22 -19.73 -15.11 3.23
CA PRO A 22 -21.05 -15.24 3.85
C PRO A 22 -21.71 -13.89 4.19
N GLY A 23 -20.94 -12.81 4.20
CA GLY A 23 -21.46 -11.44 4.38
C GLY A 23 -21.99 -10.81 3.09
N VAL A 24 -21.80 -11.43 1.93
CA VAL A 24 -22.35 -10.94 0.65
C VAL A 24 -23.71 -11.60 0.43
N VAL A 25 -24.78 -10.81 0.49
CA VAL A 25 -26.16 -11.23 0.22
C VAL A 25 -26.46 -11.18 -1.27
N LEU A 26 -25.97 -10.12 -1.94
CA LEU A 26 -26.06 -9.90 -3.39
C LEU A 26 -24.74 -9.29 -3.87
N GLY A 27 -24.09 -9.95 -4.81
CA GLY A 27 -22.83 -9.51 -5.42
C GLY A 27 -23.02 -8.84 -6.78
N PRO A 28 -21.99 -8.90 -7.67
CA PRO A 28 -22.08 -8.31 -9.01
C PRO A 28 -23.22 -8.90 -9.85
N GLY A 29 -23.88 -8.06 -10.65
CA GLY A 29 -24.94 -8.48 -11.59
C GLY A 29 -26.28 -7.79 -11.39
N ASP A 30 -26.42 -6.94 -10.39
CA ASP A 30 -27.56 -6.07 -10.14
C ASP A 30 -27.12 -4.61 -10.04
N ASP A 31 -28.05 -3.66 -9.84
CA ASP A 31 -27.74 -2.22 -9.73
C ASP A 31 -26.84 -1.87 -8.53
N GLY A 32 -26.75 -2.74 -7.54
CA GLY A 32 -25.89 -2.57 -6.37
C GLY A 32 -25.60 -3.89 -5.67
N ALA A 33 -24.66 -3.87 -4.73
CA ALA A 33 -24.35 -5.01 -3.86
C ALA A 33 -25.08 -4.90 -2.52
N LEU A 34 -25.50 -6.05 -1.96
CA LEU A 34 -26.02 -6.14 -0.62
C LEU A 34 -25.05 -6.92 0.25
N VAL A 35 -24.59 -6.29 1.33
CA VAL A 35 -23.69 -6.91 2.30
C VAL A 35 -24.28 -6.83 3.71
N GLN A 36 -23.98 -7.83 4.53
CA GLN A 36 -24.40 -7.82 5.92
C GLN A 36 -23.67 -6.70 6.68
N ALA A 37 -24.43 -5.87 7.39
CA ALA A 37 -23.87 -4.87 8.28
C ALA A 37 -23.03 -5.56 9.37
N LEU A 38 -21.91 -4.93 9.72
CA LEU A 38 -21.01 -5.39 10.79
C LEU A 38 -21.65 -5.06 12.14
N ALA A 39 -22.35 -6.00 12.76
CA ALA A 39 -23.19 -5.76 13.94
C ALA A 39 -22.43 -5.20 15.16
N SER A 40 -21.15 -5.56 15.35
CA SER A 40 -20.33 -5.15 16.51
C SER A 40 -19.09 -4.33 16.17
N ASP A 41 -18.72 -4.22 14.90
CA ASP A 41 -17.46 -3.65 14.43
C ASP A 41 -17.68 -2.28 13.77
N TRP A 42 -16.62 -1.49 13.68
CA TRP A 42 -16.65 -0.33 12.82
C TRP A 42 -16.34 -0.72 11.38
N LEU A 43 -17.01 -0.07 10.43
CA LEU A 43 -16.68 -0.16 9.02
C LEU A 43 -15.47 0.74 8.76
N CYS A 44 -14.38 0.16 8.26
CA CYS A 44 -13.25 0.87 7.70
C CYS A 44 -13.44 0.98 6.19
N ALA A 45 -13.35 2.17 5.62
CA ALA A 45 -13.52 2.41 4.19
C ALA A 45 -12.41 3.31 3.68
N THR A 46 -11.86 2.98 2.52
CA THR A 46 -10.89 3.80 1.79
C THR A 46 -11.13 3.72 0.30
N THR A 47 -10.60 4.68 -0.47
CA THR A 47 -10.68 4.70 -1.91
C THR A 47 -9.48 5.41 -2.52
N ASP A 48 -8.83 4.73 -3.48
CA ASP A 48 -7.71 5.24 -4.23
C ASP A 48 -7.88 5.00 -5.72
N ALA A 49 -7.35 5.93 -6.52
CA ALA A 49 -7.36 5.89 -7.97
C ALA A 49 -5.95 5.70 -8.53
N MET A 50 -5.82 4.80 -9.50
CA MET A 50 -4.59 4.60 -10.27
C MET A 50 -4.79 5.03 -11.73
N VAL A 51 -4.13 6.11 -12.13
CA VAL A 51 -4.22 6.71 -13.47
C VAL A 51 -2.95 6.41 -14.25
N GLU A 52 -3.08 5.88 -15.48
CA GLU A 52 -1.94 5.67 -16.38
C GLU A 52 -1.22 6.98 -16.70
N GLY A 53 0.09 6.96 -16.70
CA GLY A 53 0.95 8.14 -16.91
C GLY A 53 1.16 9.00 -15.66
N ILE A 54 0.40 8.77 -14.59
CA ILE A 54 0.55 9.44 -13.28
C ILE A 54 1.11 8.44 -12.25
N HIS A 55 0.34 7.39 -11.94
CA HIS A 55 0.67 6.42 -10.89
C HIS A 55 1.44 5.20 -11.43
N PHE A 56 1.36 4.95 -12.72
CA PHE A 56 2.10 3.89 -13.41
C PHE A 56 2.36 4.26 -14.87
N PRO A 57 3.51 3.86 -15.44
CA PRO A 57 3.84 4.18 -16.82
C PRO A 57 2.96 3.39 -17.81
N PRO A 58 2.75 3.96 -19.02
CA PRO A 58 2.14 3.23 -20.12
C PRO A 58 2.87 1.92 -20.41
N GLY A 59 2.12 0.88 -20.76
CA GLY A 59 2.67 -0.45 -21.02
C GLY A 59 2.97 -1.28 -19.78
N THR A 60 2.60 -0.82 -18.58
CA THR A 60 2.61 -1.65 -17.37
C THR A 60 1.76 -2.90 -17.58
N PRO A 61 2.24 -4.11 -17.22
CA PRO A 61 1.47 -5.34 -17.36
C PRO A 61 0.09 -5.22 -16.71
N PRO A 62 -1.00 -5.63 -17.40
CA PRO A 62 -2.35 -5.50 -16.87
C PRO A 62 -2.53 -6.17 -15.50
N GLU A 63 -1.88 -7.32 -15.28
CA GLU A 63 -1.91 -8.01 -13.99
C GLU A 63 -1.31 -7.15 -12.87
N ALA A 64 -0.23 -6.42 -13.16
CA ALA A 64 0.38 -5.51 -12.20
C ALA A 64 -0.54 -4.32 -11.90
N VAL A 65 -1.23 -3.79 -12.91
CA VAL A 65 -2.22 -2.71 -12.71
C VAL A 65 -3.35 -3.18 -11.79
N GLY A 66 -3.94 -4.36 -12.06
CA GLY A 66 -5.01 -4.92 -11.23
C GLY A 66 -4.56 -5.23 -9.80
N HIS A 67 -3.36 -5.82 -9.66
CA HIS A 67 -2.77 -6.08 -8.35
C HIS A 67 -2.54 -4.79 -7.55
N ARG A 68 -1.85 -3.80 -8.14
CA ARG A 68 -1.54 -2.54 -7.46
C ARG A 68 -2.80 -1.77 -7.07
N ALA A 69 -3.81 -1.70 -7.95
CA ALA A 69 -5.06 -1.01 -7.66
C ALA A 69 -5.72 -1.53 -6.38
N LEU A 70 -5.69 -2.84 -6.14
CA LEU A 70 -6.18 -3.40 -4.89
C LEU A 70 -5.18 -3.22 -3.74
N ALA A 71 -3.89 -3.42 -3.97
CA ALA A 71 -2.86 -3.42 -2.93
C ALA A 71 -2.75 -2.07 -2.21
N ILE A 72 -2.84 -0.94 -2.94
CA ILE A 72 -2.76 0.40 -2.35
C ILE A 72 -3.91 0.62 -1.36
N ASN A 73 -5.14 0.25 -1.71
CA ASN A 73 -6.29 0.34 -0.81
C ASN A 73 -6.19 -0.64 0.38
N LEU A 74 -5.64 -1.83 0.16
CA LEU A 74 -5.39 -2.77 1.25
C LEU A 74 -4.30 -2.28 2.19
N SER A 75 -3.38 -1.45 1.72
CA SER A 75 -2.36 -0.79 2.55
C SER A 75 -2.99 0.16 3.57
N ASP A 76 -3.96 0.97 3.17
CA ASP A 76 -4.74 1.80 4.09
C ASP A 76 -5.49 0.96 5.13
N ILE A 77 -6.15 -0.12 4.69
CA ILE A 77 -6.84 -1.04 5.61
C ILE A 77 -5.85 -1.66 6.61
N ALA A 78 -4.63 -1.97 6.18
CA ALA A 78 -3.55 -2.46 7.05
C ALA A 78 -3.11 -1.40 8.06
N ALA A 79 -2.90 -0.15 7.62
CA ALA A 79 -2.55 0.97 8.48
C ALA A 79 -3.62 1.27 9.55
N MET A 80 -4.90 0.99 9.22
CA MET A 80 -6.01 1.08 10.17
C MET A 80 -6.12 -0.14 11.10
N GLY A 81 -5.25 -1.16 10.99
CA GLY A 81 -5.33 -2.40 11.76
C GLY A 81 -6.64 -3.15 11.56
N SER A 82 -7.22 -3.03 10.37
CA SER A 82 -8.55 -3.56 10.02
C SER A 82 -8.43 -4.79 9.13
N ARG A 83 -9.44 -5.67 9.20
CA ARG A 83 -9.53 -6.83 8.32
C ARG A 83 -10.27 -6.44 7.04
N PRO A 84 -9.65 -6.55 5.85
CA PRO A 84 -10.35 -6.28 4.61
C PRO A 84 -11.47 -7.31 4.38
N ARG A 85 -12.55 -6.89 3.71
CA ARG A 85 -13.71 -7.74 3.44
C ARG A 85 -14.21 -7.62 2.00
N PHE A 86 -14.43 -6.40 1.53
CA PHE A 86 -15.09 -6.13 0.27
C PHE A 86 -14.34 -5.09 -0.54
N ALA A 87 -14.47 -5.16 -1.87
CA ALA A 87 -13.98 -4.13 -2.79
C ALA A 87 -15.00 -3.84 -3.89
N LEU A 88 -14.99 -2.59 -4.36
CA LEU A 88 -15.66 -2.12 -5.56
C LEU A 88 -14.60 -1.59 -6.52
N LEU A 89 -14.74 -1.84 -7.83
CA LEU A 89 -13.82 -1.35 -8.86
C LEU A 89 -14.56 -0.45 -9.85
N ALA A 90 -14.22 0.83 -9.92
CA ALA A 90 -14.57 1.69 -11.04
C ALA A 90 -13.38 1.73 -12.01
N LEU A 91 -13.57 1.18 -13.21
CA LEU A 91 -12.53 1.07 -14.25
C LEU A 91 -12.93 1.86 -15.48
N THR A 92 -12.05 2.75 -15.96
CA THR A 92 -12.14 3.31 -17.29
C THR A 92 -11.04 2.78 -18.19
N MET A 93 -11.34 2.54 -19.46
CA MET A 93 -10.41 2.04 -20.48
C MET A 93 -10.60 2.77 -21.80
N PRO A 94 -9.53 3.00 -22.59
CA PRO A 94 -9.67 3.69 -23.88
C PRO A 94 -10.45 2.89 -24.92
N CYS A 95 -10.45 1.57 -24.82
CA CYS A 95 -11.18 0.66 -25.68
C CYS A 95 -11.58 -0.62 -24.94
N GLY A 96 -12.57 -1.34 -25.46
CA GLY A 96 -13.04 -2.63 -24.92
C GLY A 96 -12.09 -3.78 -25.28
N ASP A 97 -10.94 -3.86 -24.64
CA ASP A 97 -9.95 -4.95 -24.79
C ASP A 97 -10.21 -6.04 -23.74
N ALA A 98 -10.87 -7.12 -24.17
CA ALA A 98 -11.20 -8.25 -23.31
C ALA A 98 -9.96 -8.97 -22.77
N VAL A 99 -8.87 -9.03 -23.55
CA VAL A 99 -7.62 -9.69 -23.12
C VAL A 99 -6.96 -8.88 -22.04
N TYR A 100 -6.85 -7.56 -22.24
CA TYR A 100 -6.31 -6.64 -21.21
C TYR A 100 -7.13 -6.74 -19.93
N LEU A 101 -8.45 -6.68 -20.04
CA LEU A 101 -9.37 -6.73 -18.91
C LEU A 101 -9.24 -8.05 -18.14
N ALA A 102 -9.23 -9.19 -18.82
CA ALA A 102 -9.07 -10.50 -18.18
C ALA A 102 -7.76 -10.61 -17.42
N ARG A 103 -6.64 -10.09 -17.97
CA ARG A 103 -5.34 -10.07 -17.33
C ARG A 103 -5.31 -9.12 -16.11
N LEU A 104 -5.94 -7.95 -16.20
CA LEU A 104 -6.07 -7.01 -15.08
C LEU A 104 -6.82 -7.68 -13.92
N PHE A 105 -7.99 -8.28 -14.21
CA PHE A 105 -8.76 -9.01 -13.21
C PHE A 105 -7.99 -10.21 -12.63
N HIS A 106 -7.18 -10.90 -13.43
CA HIS A 106 -6.34 -11.99 -12.93
C HIS A 106 -5.42 -11.50 -11.80
N GLY A 107 -4.68 -10.40 -12.00
CA GLY A 107 -3.81 -9.83 -10.98
C GLY A 107 -4.55 -9.33 -9.74
N LEU A 108 -5.69 -8.66 -9.95
CA LEU A 108 -6.55 -8.19 -8.87
C LEU A 108 -7.06 -9.36 -8.02
N MET A 109 -7.63 -10.39 -8.67
CA MET A 109 -8.26 -11.52 -7.97
C MET A 109 -7.25 -12.43 -7.28
N GLN A 110 -6.02 -12.56 -7.79
CA GLN A 110 -4.96 -13.26 -7.05
C GLN A 110 -4.68 -12.61 -5.69
N LEU A 111 -4.63 -11.28 -5.63
CA LEU A 111 -4.44 -10.56 -4.37
C LEU A 111 -5.70 -10.62 -3.50
N ALA A 112 -6.87 -10.41 -4.09
CA ALA A 112 -8.15 -10.48 -3.40
C ALA A 112 -8.35 -11.83 -2.69
N GLN A 113 -8.07 -12.95 -3.37
CA GLN A 113 -8.15 -14.29 -2.81
C GLN A 113 -7.17 -14.49 -1.64
N ARG A 114 -5.95 -13.96 -1.75
CA ARG A 114 -4.93 -14.07 -0.70
C ARG A 114 -5.33 -13.37 0.59
N HIS A 115 -6.02 -12.23 0.47
CA HIS A 115 -6.47 -11.43 1.61
C HIS A 115 -7.97 -11.60 1.94
N GLU A 116 -8.63 -12.60 1.33
CA GLU A 116 -10.05 -12.92 1.57
C GLU A 116 -10.99 -11.75 1.26
N VAL A 117 -10.68 -10.96 0.23
CA VAL A 117 -11.49 -9.83 -0.22
C VAL A 117 -12.45 -10.28 -1.31
N ALA A 118 -13.75 -9.99 -1.14
CA ALA A 118 -14.75 -10.20 -2.18
C ALA A 118 -14.91 -8.93 -3.02
N LEU A 119 -14.78 -9.06 -4.35
CA LEU A 119 -15.16 -7.99 -5.27
C LEU A 119 -16.69 -8.03 -5.43
N ILE A 120 -17.38 -7.02 -4.88
CA ILE A 120 -18.85 -7.04 -4.76
C ILE A 120 -19.55 -6.22 -5.86
N GLY A 121 -18.82 -5.51 -6.71
CA GLY A 121 -19.39 -4.71 -7.80
C GLY A 121 -18.40 -3.70 -8.33
N GLY A 122 -18.92 -2.79 -9.13
CA GLY A 122 -18.13 -1.71 -9.74
C GLY A 122 -18.78 -1.13 -10.98
N ASN A 123 -17.96 -0.49 -11.81
CA ASN A 123 -18.38 0.11 -13.06
C ASN A 123 -17.27 -0.07 -14.11
N LEU A 124 -17.67 -0.24 -15.37
CA LEU A 124 -16.75 -0.25 -16.51
C LEU A 124 -17.22 0.80 -17.51
N SER A 125 -16.35 1.73 -17.90
CA SER A 125 -16.69 2.76 -18.86
C SER A 125 -15.51 3.09 -19.79
N ARG A 126 -15.80 3.83 -20.86
CA ARG A 126 -14.78 4.28 -21.80
C ARG A 126 -14.14 5.59 -21.30
N GLY A 127 -12.82 5.65 -21.28
CA GLY A 127 -12.03 6.84 -20.89
C GLY A 127 -10.54 6.54 -20.86
N PRO A 128 -9.71 7.47 -20.41
CA PRO A 128 -8.31 7.19 -20.09
C PRO A 128 -8.22 6.02 -19.12
N LEU A 129 -7.14 5.22 -19.21
CA LEU A 129 -6.97 4.08 -18.32
C LEU A 129 -6.85 4.54 -16.87
N ASN A 130 -7.84 4.19 -16.07
CA ASN A 130 -7.90 4.49 -14.64
C ASN A 130 -8.62 3.36 -13.91
N ALA A 131 -8.00 2.86 -12.85
CA ALA A 131 -8.58 1.87 -11.95
C ALA A 131 -8.75 2.51 -10.56
N THR A 132 -9.98 2.76 -10.15
CA THR A 132 -10.32 3.26 -8.81
C THR A 132 -10.96 2.14 -8.02
N ILE A 133 -10.37 1.80 -6.86
CA ILE A 133 -10.94 0.82 -5.94
C ILE A 133 -11.44 1.52 -4.70
N THR A 134 -12.62 1.11 -4.25
CA THR A 134 -13.10 1.37 -2.88
C THR A 134 -13.02 0.07 -2.11
N ALA A 135 -12.19 0.03 -1.06
CA ALA A 135 -12.05 -1.11 -0.17
C ALA A 135 -12.80 -0.89 1.15
N LEU A 136 -13.46 -1.95 1.61
CA LEU A 136 -14.21 -1.96 2.86
C LEU A 136 -13.64 -3.05 3.77
N GLY A 137 -13.39 -2.69 5.04
CA GLY A 137 -12.87 -3.60 6.05
C GLY A 137 -13.61 -3.50 7.36
N ALA A 138 -13.34 -4.44 8.26
CA ALA A 138 -13.85 -4.48 9.61
C ALA A 138 -12.78 -4.08 10.63
N ALA A 139 -13.02 -3.03 11.40
CA ALA A 139 -12.28 -2.71 12.61
C ALA A 139 -12.91 -3.46 13.77
N GLU A 140 -12.46 -4.70 13.99
CA GLU A 140 -13.01 -5.67 14.90
C GLU A 140 -13.00 -5.15 16.35
N GLY A 141 -14.12 -5.32 17.07
CA GLY A 141 -14.27 -4.84 18.44
C GLY A 141 -14.20 -3.30 18.55
N ARG A 142 -14.47 -2.58 17.47
CA ARG A 142 -14.38 -1.11 17.37
C ARG A 142 -12.99 -0.57 17.66
N LYS A 143 -11.95 -1.36 17.37
CA LYS A 143 -10.57 -0.97 17.52
C LYS A 143 -9.96 -0.72 16.14
N ALA A 144 -9.50 0.49 15.91
CA ALA A 144 -8.77 0.89 14.70
C ALA A 144 -7.52 1.67 15.09
N LEU A 145 -6.43 1.43 14.37
CA LEU A 145 -5.26 2.29 14.44
C LEU A 145 -5.58 3.63 13.78
N ARG A 146 -4.97 4.68 14.24
CA ARG A 146 -5.17 6.04 13.73
C ARG A 146 -3.85 6.79 13.75
N ARG A 147 -3.69 7.73 12.84
CA ARG A 147 -2.49 8.59 12.76
C ARG A 147 -2.35 9.50 13.99
N GLY A 148 -3.46 9.94 14.58
CA GLY A 148 -3.51 10.97 15.63
C GLY A 148 -3.45 10.45 17.07
N THR A 149 -2.97 9.24 17.31
CA THR A 149 -2.92 8.63 18.66
C THR A 149 -1.51 8.34 19.16
N ALA A 150 -0.48 8.75 18.44
CA ALA A 150 0.92 8.65 18.85
C ALA A 150 1.22 9.53 20.07
N ARG A 151 2.29 9.21 20.81
CA ARG A 151 2.70 9.92 22.01
C ARG A 151 4.18 10.25 21.97
N ALA A 152 4.56 11.35 22.60
CA ALA A 152 5.99 11.66 22.79
C ALA A 152 6.68 10.55 23.57
N GLY A 153 7.87 10.16 23.12
CA GLY A 153 8.63 9.02 23.64
C GLY A 153 8.33 7.68 22.99
N ASP A 154 7.35 7.61 22.06
CA ASP A 154 7.14 6.40 21.27
C ASP A 154 8.33 6.18 20.32
N LEU A 155 8.71 4.92 20.17
CA LEU A 155 9.65 4.49 19.14
C LEU A 155 8.97 4.64 17.77
N LEU A 156 9.70 5.19 16.81
CA LEU A 156 9.29 5.24 15.41
C LEU A 156 9.90 4.04 14.71
N ALA A 157 9.07 3.15 14.19
CA ALA A 157 9.50 1.91 13.55
C ALA A 157 8.79 1.68 12.23
N VAL A 158 9.45 0.98 11.30
CA VAL A 158 8.89 0.57 10.01
C VAL A 158 8.90 -0.93 9.84
N THR A 159 7.95 -1.44 9.06
CA THR A 159 7.98 -2.82 8.57
C THR A 159 8.86 -2.92 7.33
N GLY A 160 9.41 -4.11 7.06
CA GLY A 160 10.09 -4.45 5.81
C GLY A 160 11.30 -3.59 5.46
N THR A 161 11.41 -3.18 4.21
CA THR A 161 12.51 -2.41 3.62
C THR A 161 11.98 -1.24 2.79
N LEU A 162 12.74 -0.13 2.74
CA LEU A 162 12.34 1.12 2.13
C LEU A 162 13.18 1.46 0.88
N GLY A 163 12.53 2.15 -0.08
CA GLY A 163 13.14 2.60 -1.33
C GLY A 163 13.17 1.55 -2.44
N ASP A 164 12.85 0.30 -2.15
CA ASP A 164 12.87 -0.79 -3.12
C ASP A 164 11.89 -0.55 -4.28
N ALA A 165 10.69 -0.10 -3.98
CA ALA A 165 9.66 0.12 -4.98
C ALA A 165 10.03 1.29 -5.90
N THR A 166 10.47 2.40 -5.35
CA THR A 166 10.91 3.56 -6.15
C THR A 166 12.13 3.22 -7.02
N LEU A 167 13.12 2.49 -6.49
CA LEU A 167 14.26 2.04 -7.31
C LEU A 167 13.78 1.10 -8.42
N GLY A 168 12.88 0.17 -8.13
CA GLY A 168 12.25 -0.70 -9.11
C GLY A 168 11.54 0.08 -10.22
N ARG A 169 10.81 1.14 -9.88
CA ARG A 169 10.16 2.05 -10.84
C ARG A 169 11.17 2.75 -11.75
N LEU A 170 12.26 3.25 -11.17
CA LEU A 170 13.31 3.92 -11.93
C LEU A 170 14.04 2.96 -12.89
N LEU A 171 14.20 1.70 -12.50
CA LEU A 171 14.85 0.67 -13.32
C LEU A 171 13.91 0.01 -14.34
N LEU A 172 12.61 0.21 -14.26
CA LEU A 172 11.61 -0.41 -15.14
C LEU A 172 11.87 -0.12 -16.63
N PRO A 173 12.17 1.13 -17.08
CA PRO A 173 12.49 1.42 -18.49
C PRO A 173 13.73 0.70 -19.01
N CYS A 174 14.68 0.40 -18.12
CA CYS A 174 15.94 -0.28 -18.46
C CYS A 174 15.80 -1.80 -18.47
N SER A 175 14.69 -2.33 -17.95
CA SER A 175 14.47 -3.77 -17.87
C SER A 175 14.11 -4.34 -19.24
N ARG A 176 14.93 -5.26 -19.74
CA ARG A 176 14.59 -6.07 -20.92
C ARG A 176 13.99 -7.40 -20.47
N PRO A 177 13.08 -8.03 -21.25
CA PRO A 177 12.48 -9.33 -20.89
C PRO A 177 13.49 -10.44 -20.57
N GLN A 178 14.74 -10.29 -20.93
CA GLN A 178 15.82 -11.26 -20.76
C GLN A 178 16.72 -11.02 -19.55
N HIS A 179 16.46 -10.00 -18.74
CA HIS A 179 17.25 -9.78 -17.52
C HIS A 179 16.96 -10.85 -16.48
N ASN A 180 17.89 -11.81 -16.37
CA ASN A 180 17.84 -12.89 -15.36
C ASN A 180 18.40 -12.46 -13.99
N ASP A 181 18.65 -11.18 -13.75
CA ASP A 181 19.14 -10.70 -12.47
C ASP A 181 18.05 -10.82 -11.38
N PRO A 182 18.27 -11.65 -10.36
CA PRO A 182 17.29 -11.83 -9.27
C PRO A 182 17.06 -10.55 -8.46
N MET A 183 18.09 -9.69 -8.32
CA MET A 183 17.98 -8.44 -7.56
C MET A 183 17.13 -7.42 -8.31
N LEU A 184 17.34 -7.27 -9.61
CA LEU A 184 16.49 -6.43 -10.46
C LEU A 184 15.03 -6.93 -10.43
N ARG A 185 14.81 -8.24 -10.58
CA ARG A 185 13.45 -8.81 -10.50
C ARG A 185 12.78 -8.57 -9.15
N PHE A 186 13.53 -8.62 -8.06
CA PHE A 186 13.02 -8.30 -6.72
C PHE A 186 12.52 -6.85 -6.67
N LEU A 187 13.32 -5.87 -7.09
CA LEU A 187 12.95 -4.46 -7.08
C LEU A 187 11.74 -4.17 -8.00
N LEU A 188 11.75 -4.73 -9.21
CA LEU A 188 10.61 -4.62 -10.13
C LEU A 188 9.33 -5.20 -9.51
N ARG A 189 9.44 -6.33 -8.80
CA ARG A 189 8.30 -6.93 -8.11
C ARG A 189 7.81 -6.06 -6.96
N ARG A 190 8.70 -5.42 -6.19
CA ARG A 190 8.32 -4.50 -5.12
C ARG A 190 7.47 -3.35 -5.64
N TYR A 191 7.82 -2.81 -6.82
CA TYR A 191 7.04 -1.78 -7.47
C TYR A 191 5.75 -2.31 -8.12
N LEU A 192 5.83 -3.35 -8.95
CA LEU A 192 4.71 -3.84 -9.76
C LEU A 192 3.66 -4.63 -8.94
N TYR A 193 4.10 -5.28 -7.87
CA TYR A 193 3.27 -6.17 -7.04
C TYR A 193 3.54 -5.92 -5.56
N PRO A 194 3.21 -4.70 -5.03
CA PRO A 194 3.40 -4.41 -3.61
C PRO A 194 2.56 -5.35 -2.75
N GLU A 195 3.08 -5.69 -1.56
CA GLU A 195 2.43 -6.58 -0.61
C GLU A 195 1.88 -5.75 0.57
N PRO A 196 0.55 -5.58 0.68
CA PRO A 196 -0.04 -4.81 1.77
C PRO A 196 0.17 -5.54 3.12
N ARG A 197 0.50 -4.79 4.16
CA ARG A 197 0.89 -5.31 5.48
C ARG A 197 -0.31 -5.63 6.39
N ILE A 198 -1.32 -6.30 5.84
CA ILE A 198 -2.57 -6.63 6.56
C ILE A 198 -2.30 -7.47 7.81
N ARG A 199 -1.47 -8.50 7.70
CA ARG A 199 -1.17 -9.40 8.82
C ARG A 199 -0.43 -8.67 9.93
N GLU A 200 0.51 -7.82 9.55
CA GLU A 200 1.29 -6.98 10.44
C GLU A 200 0.41 -5.95 11.14
N GLY A 201 -0.45 -5.23 10.40
CA GLY A 201 -1.39 -4.26 10.97
C GLY A 201 -2.35 -4.89 11.99
N LEU A 202 -2.90 -6.06 11.67
CA LEU A 202 -3.77 -6.82 12.59
C LEU A 202 -3.02 -7.31 13.84
N ALA A 203 -1.82 -7.84 13.67
CA ALA A 203 -1.01 -8.36 14.79
C ALA A 203 -0.54 -7.27 15.75
N LEU A 204 -0.30 -6.05 15.23
CA LEU A 204 0.22 -4.92 16.00
C LEU A 204 -0.88 -4.01 16.57
N ARG A 205 -2.12 -4.18 16.17
CA ARG A 205 -3.23 -3.27 16.49
C ARG A 205 -3.36 -2.91 17.99
N ASP A 206 -3.15 -3.86 18.87
CA ASP A 206 -3.26 -3.65 20.33
C ASP A 206 -1.90 -3.29 20.99
N LEU A 207 -0.81 -3.24 20.23
CA LEU A 207 0.55 -3.05 20.73
C LEU A 207 1.14 -1.68 20.39
N VAL A 208 0.59 -0.98 19.40
CA VAL A 208 1.09 0.31 18.92
C VAL A 208 0.08 1.43 19.23
N HIS A 209 0.57 2.66 19.36
CA HIS A 209 -0.30 3.81 19.58
C HIS A 209 -0.88 4.36 18.27
N ALA A 210 -0.06 4.41 17.20
CA ALA A 210 -0.48 4.95 15.91
C ALA A 210 0.19 4.20 14.77
N ALA A 211 -0.42 4.27 13.58
CA ALA A 211 0.12 3.75 12.34
C ALA A 211 -0.29 4.61 11.15
N ILE A 212 0.53 4.56 10.10
CA ILE A 212 0.28 5.07 8.76
C ILE A 212 1.01 4.15 7.78
N ASP A 213 0.49 3.95 6.58
CA ASP A 213 1.24 3.30 5.51
C ASP A 213 2.18 4.29 4.79
N LEU A 214 3.15 3.77 4.07
CA LEU A 214 4.17 4.54 3.35
C LEU A 214 3.88 4.51 1.84
N SER A 215 3.11 5.49 1.38
CA SER A 215 2.71 5.66 -0.02
C SER A 215 3.47 6.78 -0.73
N ASP A 216 3.65 7.92 -0.07
CA ASP A 216 4.24 9.14 -0.64
C ASP A 216 5.71 9.31 -0.28
N GLY A 217 6.20 8.56 0.68
CA GLY A 217 7.56 8.57 1.18
C GLY A 217 7.63 8.81 2.69
N LEU A 218 8.64 8.22 3.32
CA LEU A 218 8.78 8.17 4.77
C LEU A 218 8.65 9.53 5.46
N ILE A 219 9.30 10.57 4.92
CA ILE A 219 9.29 11.91 5.56
C ILE A 219 7.90 12.53 5.48
N GLN A 220 7.25 12.44 4.34
CA GLN A 220 5.92 13.02 4.14
C GLN A 220 4.88 12.31 5.00
N ASP A 221 4.87 10.99 4.99
CA ASP A 221 3.91 10.18 5.74
C ASP A 221 4.15 10.28 7.24
N CYS A 222 5.42 10.31 7.68
CA CYS A 222 5.79 10.63 9.06
C CYS A 222 5.27 12.03 9.46
N GLY A 223 5.41 13.02 8.57
CA GLY A 223 4.86 14.36 8.77
C GLY A 223 3.35 14.38 8.95
N HIS A 224 2.60 13.51 8.23
CA HIS A 224 1.15 13.33 8.42
C HIS A 224 0.82 12.77 9.80
N LEU A 225 1.55 11.75 10.26
CA LEU A 225 1.40 11.16 11.58
C LEU A 225 1.71 12.19 12.69
N CYS A 226 2.81 12.92 12.54
CA CYS A 226 3.23 13.96 13.46
C CYS A 226 2.18 15.07 13.58
N ARG A 227 1.70 15.63 12.47
CA ARG A 227 0.66 16.67 12.45
C ARG A 227 -0.63 16.19 13.12
N ALA A 228 -1.07 14.98 12.81
CA ALA A 228 -2.29 14.41 13.37
C ALA A 228 -2.19 14.20 14.89
N SER A 229 -0.98 13.94 15.41
CA SER A 229 -0.71 13.68 16.83
C SER A 229 -0.23 14.91 17.61
N GLY A 230 0.06 16.03 16.93
CA GLY A 230 0.63 17.23 17.56
C GLY A 230 2.06 17.02 18.08
N LEU A 231 2.89 16.28 17.34
CA LEU A 231 4.24 15.85 17.72
C LEU A 231 5.28 16.21 16.65
N GLY A 232 6.56 16.12 17.03
CA GLY A 232 7.71 16.05 16.15
C GLY A 232 8.29 14.65 16.09
N ALA A 233 9.14 14.40 15.08
CA ALA A 233 9.86 13.14 14.91
C ALA A 233 11.32 13.37 14.58
N ILE A 234 12.19 12.49 15.11
CA ILE A 234 13.59 12.36 14.70
C ILE A 234 13.78 11.01 14.03
N ILE A 235 14.22 11.03 12.76
CA ILE A 235 14.56 9.86 11.96
C ILE A 235 16.07 9.73 11.87
N HIS A 236 16.61 8.55 12.16
CA HIS A 236 18.03 8.21 12.02
C HIS A 236 18.22 7.50 10.67
N ALA A 237 18.74 8.21 9.66
CA ALA A 237 18.85 7.71 8.30
C ALA A 237 19.78 6.49 8.16
N GLU A 238 20.79 6.35 9.03
CA GLU A 238 21.67 5.18 9.08
C GLU A 238 20.97 3.90 9.55
N ARG A 239 19.77 4.01 10.14
CA ARG A 239 18.97 2.87 10.62
C ARG A 239 17.89 2.44 9.64
N LEU A 240 17.71 3.13 8.51
CA LEU A 240 16.69 2.77 7.53
C LEU A 240 16.97 1.39 6.96
N PRO A 241 15.98 0.46 7.03
CA PRO A 241 16.17 -0.88 6.49
C PRO A 241 16.15 -0.85 4.96
N ARG A 242 17.18 -1.43 4.36
CA ARG A 242 17.34 -1.57 2.92
C ARG A 242 17.47 -3.04 2.56
N SER A 243 16.96 -3.43 1.39
CA SER A 243 17.15 -4.77 0.88
C SER A 243 18.55 -4.95 0.28
N ARG A 244 19.03 -6.18 0.20
CA ARG A 244 20.28 -6.49 -0.51
C ARG A 244 20.25 -6.07 -1.97
N ALA A 245 19.08 -6.13 -2.61
CA ALA A 245 18.90 -5.71 -3.98
C ALA A 245 19.06 -4.19 -4.12
N PHE A 246 18.47 -3.42 -3.21
CA PHE A 246 18.65 -1.98 -3.13
C PHE A 246 20.13 -1.63 -2.92
N GLU A 247 20.79 -2.23 -1.94
CA GLU A 247 22.19 -2.00 -1.61
C GLU A 247 23.14 -2.31 -2.78
N HIS A 248 22.77 -3.23 -3.65
CA HIS A 248 23.59 -3.63 -4.81
C HIS A 248 23.36 -2.74 -6.03
N LEU A 249 22.13 -2.24 -6.26
CA LEU A 249 21.75 -1.57 -7.51
C LEU A 249 21.53 -0.07 -7.37
N ALA A 250 21.42 0.48 -6.16
CA ALA A 250 21.26 1.91 -5.93
C ALA A 250 22.59 2.65 -6.08
N ASP A 251 22.55 3.80 -6.74
CA ASP A 251 23.68 4.72 -6.80
C ASP A 251 23.86 5.47 -5.47
N GLN A 252 25.06 6.02 -5.21
CA GLN A 252 25.36 6.75 -3.96
C GLN A 252 24.37 7.88 -3.65
N GLY A 253 23.92 8.62 -4.67
CA GLY A 253 22.90 9.67 -4.52
C GLY A 253 21.51 9.16 -4.15
N GLN A 254 21.22 7.88 -4.41
CA GLN A 254 19.94 7.24 -4.15
C GLN A 254 19.86 6.61 -2.75
N TRP A 255 21.01 6.35 -2.11
CA TRP A 255 21.13 5.60 -0.87
C TRP A 255 20.29 6.10 0.30
N LEU A 256 20.18 7.39 0.47
CA LEU A 256 19.36 8.02 1.52
C LEU A 256 18.08 8.60 0.95
N GLU A 257 18.14 9.20 -0.24
CA GLU A 257 17.02 9.91 -0.85
C GLU A 257 15.83 8.98 -1.12
N LEU A 258 16.05 7.81 -1.74
CA LEU A 258 14.95 6.93 -2.09
C LEU A 258 14.24 6.31 -0.86
N PRO A 259 14.93 5.80 0.19
CA PRO A 259 14.25 5.35 1.41
C PRO A 259 13.56 6.45 2.21
N LEU A 260 14.02 7.73 2.08
CA LEU A 260 13.44 8.86 2.80
C LEU A 260 12.25 9.50 2.08
N ALA A 261 12.36 9.70 0.77
CA ALA A 261 11.41 10.47 -0.01
C ALA A 261 10.77 9.70 -1.18
N GLY A 262 11.23 8.48 -1.44
CA GLY A 262 10.60 7.59 -2.43
C GLY A 262 9.28 7.05 -1.91
N GLY A 263 8.28 6.99 -2.76
CA GLY A 263 6.98 6.41 -2.45
C GLY A 263 6.84 4.96 -2.89
N ASP A 264 5.61 4.48 -2.91
CA ASP A 264 5.21 3.16 -3.40
C ASP A 264 5.68 1.95 -2.55
N ASP A 265 6.26 2.15 -1.35
CA ASP A 265 6.78 1.04 -0.54
C ASP A 265 5.65 0.22 0.12
N TYR A 266 4.54 0.87 0.49
CA TYR A 266 3.38 0.24 1.15
C TYR A 266 3.77 -0.59 2.38
N GLU A 267 4.80 -0.13 3.09
CA GLU A 267 5.16 -0.59 4.42
C GLU A 267 4.37 0.19 5.48
N LEU A 268 4.36 -0.24 6.74
CA LEU A 268 3.75 0.49 7.84
C LEU A 268 4.80 1.28 8.62
N LEU A 269 4.51 2.56 8.87
CA LEU A 269 5.19 3.38 9.87
C LEU A 269 4.37 3.37 11.16
N LEU A 270 5.01 3.05 12.27
CA LEU A 270 4.38 2.72 13.54
C LEU A 270 4.96 3.55 14.67
N ALA A 271 4.09 4.08 15.53
CA ALA A 271 4.45 4.67 16.82
C ALA A 271 4.27 3.61 17.93
N ILE A 272 5.35 3.09 18.47
CA ILE A 272 5.36 1.95 19.39
C ILE A 272 5.81 2.40 20.78
N PRO A 273 5.00 2.23 21.85
CA PRO A 273 5.48 2.41 23.22
C PRO A 273 6.73 1.56 23.47
N ALA A 274 7.81 2.13 24.01
CA ALA A 274 9.07 1.40 24.21
C ALA A 274 8.88 0.09 25.00
N ARG A 275 7.97 0.09 25.98
CA ARG A 275 7.62 -1.12 26.76
C ARG A 275 6.99 -2.24 25.93
N ASN A 276 6.34 -1.91 24.82
CA ASN A 276 5.64 -2.90 23.96
C ASN A 276 6.57 -3.46 22.87
N TRP A 277 7.79 -2.92 22.71
CA TRP A 277 8.72 -3.35 21.66
C TRP A 277 8.98 -4.85 21.62
N PRO A 278 9.28 -5.53 22.77
CA PRO A 278 9.51 -6.98 22.75
C PRO A 278 8.28 -7.78 22.30
N GLN A 279 7.07 -7.33 22.67
CA GLN A 279 5.83 -7.99 22.27
C GLN A 279 5.52 -7.72 20.80
N ALA A 280 5.76 -6.49 20.31
CA ALA A 280 5.54 -6.13 18.91
C ALA A 280 6.46 -6.93 17.97
N THR A 281 7.74 -7.08 18.31
CA THR A 281 8.68 -7.91 17.54
C THR A 281 8.30 -9.39 17.58
N ALA A 282 7.87 -9.90 18.72
CA ALA A 282 7.41 -11.29 18.86
C ALA A 282 6.12 -11.58 18.08
N ALA A 283 5.22 -10.60 18.01
CA ALA A 283 3.95 -10.72 17.25
C ALA A 283 4.19 -10.86 15.74
N LEU A 284 5.29 -10.34 15.20
CA LEU A 284 5.67 -10.45 13.79
C LEU A 284 6.63 -11.62 13.52
N SER A 285 6.37 -12.76 14.13
CA SER A 285 7.16 -13.98 13.91
C SER A 285 6.81 -14.70 12.59
N GLY A 286 7.70 -15.54 12.12
CA GLY A 286 7.52 -16.36 10.91
C GLY A 286 7.75 -15.57 9.62
N ASN A 287 6.78 -15.61 8.69
CA ASN A 287 6.89 -15.00 7.36
C ASN A 287 6.33 -13.56 7.29
N MET A 288 6.20 -12.87 8.42
CA MET A 288 5.81 -11.46 8.43
C MET A 288 7.02 -10.55 8.22
N ALA A 289 6.75 -9.32 7.77
CA ALA A 289 7.81 -8.33 7.60
C ALA A 289 8.46 -7.98 8.95
N PRO A 290 9.80 -7.89 9.01
CA PRO A 290 10.50 -7.51 10.24
C PRO A 290 10.20 -6.05 10.61
N LEU A 291 10.32 -5.72 11.91
CA LEU A 291 10.28 -4.34 12.41
C LEU A 291 11.68 -3.80 12.59
N THR A 292 11.88 -2.54 12.20
CA THR A 292 13.13 -1.79 12.42
C THR A 292 12.83 -0.46 13.09
N ILE A 293 13.48 -0.18 14.22
CA ILE A 293 13.43 1.15 14.86
C ILE A 293 14.28 2.11 14.03
N ILE A 294 13.64 3.16 13.52
CA ILE A 294 14.29 4.19 12.70
C ILE A 294 14.43 5.54 13.41
N GLY A 295 13.78 5.70 14.57
CA GLY A 295 13.77 6.98 15.28
C GLY A 295 12.86 6.97 16.50
N HIS A 296 12.37 8.15 16.84
CA HIS A 296 11.42 8.35 17.94
C HIS A 296 10.56 9.59 17.73
N LEU A 297 9.47 9.66 18.46
CA LEU A 297 8.56 10.81 18.49
C LEU A 297 8.84 11.66 19.74
N GLU A 298 8.75 12.97 19.59
CA GLU A 298 9.00 13.91 20.67
C GLU A 298 7.95 15.04 20.72
N ALA A 299 7.95 15.81 21.80
CA ALA A 299 7.15 17.02 21.89
C ALA A 299 7.69 18.07 20.90
N GLY A 300 6.82 18.65 20.08
CA GLY A 300 7.25 19.60 19.07
C GLY A 300 6.45 19.45 17.79
N CYS A 301 7.04 19.79 16.67
CA CYS A 301 6.42 19.69 15.35
C CYS A 301 7.46 19.41 14.27
N GLY A 302 7.01 18.81 13.15
CA GLY A 302 7.85 18.54 12.00
C GLY A 302 8.62 17.23 12.10
N VAL A 303 9.41 16.95 11.06
CA VAL A 303 10.26 15.77 10.96
C VAL A 303 11.69 16.23 10.75
N GLU A 304 12.59 15.77 11.60
CA GLU A 304 14.03 15.96 11.44
C GLU A 304 14.68 14.65 11.04
N VAL A 305 15.58 14.72 10.06
CA VAL A 305 16.39 13.59 9.64
C VAL A 305 17.82 13.82 10.12
N HIS A 306 18.38 12.83 10.81
CA HIS A 306 19.76 12.83 11.24
C HIS A 306 20.52 11.68 10.55
N HIS A 307 21.76 11.93 10.15
CA HIS A 307 22.67 10.92 9.62
C HIS A 307 23.99 10.97 10.38
N HIS A 308 24.29 9.90 11.11
CA HIS A 308 25.46 9.82 12.01
C HIS A 308 25.55 11.00 13.00
N GLY A 309 24.40 11.38 13.55
CA GLY A 309 24.31 12.46 14.56
C GLY A 309 24.28 13.90 14.00
N ALA A 310 24.49 14.09 12.69
CA ALA A 310 24.36 15.38 12.03
C ALA A 310 22.98 15.50 11.36
N ARG A 311 22.41 16.72 11.35
CA ARG A 311 21.17 17.01 10.62
C ARG A 311 21.39 16.80 9.13
N PHE A 312 20.54 16.01 8.50
CA PHE A 312 20.52 15.77 7.05
C PHE A 312 19.29 16.46 6.44
N ALA A 313 19.51 17.18 5.36
CA ALA A 313 18.44 17.82 4.60
C ALA A 313 18.24 17.04 3.28
N PRO A 314 17.17 16.25 3.13
CA PRO A 314 16.91 15.54 1.88
C PRO A 314 16.56 16.52 0.75
N SER A 315 16.83 16.14 -0.48
CA SER A 315 16.54 16.96 -1.67
C SER A 315 15.03 17.00 -1.98
N ALA A 316 14.28 15.98 -1.56
CA ALA A 316 12.85 15.86 -1.71
C ALA A 316 12.18 15.47 -0.39
N TRP A 317 10.88 15.80 -0.24
CA TRP A 317 10.11 15.53 0.98
C TRP A 317 9.04 14.46 0.82
N GLY A 318 8.87 13.95 -0.40
CA GLY A 318 7.84 13.00 -0.79
C GLY A 318 7.12 13.43 -2.06
N HIS A 319 6.09 12.66 -2.44
CA HIS A 319 5.30 12.91 -3.65
C HIS A 319 4.11 13.84 -3.35
N ASP A 320 3.86 14.79 -4.25
CA ASP A 320 2.67 15.67 -4.20
C ASP A 320 2.13 15.82 -5.62
N HIS A 321 0.90 15.37 -5.84
CA HIS A 321 0.24 15.37 -7.16
C HIS A 321 0.09 16.76 -7.80
N PHE A 322 0.10 17.82 -7.02
CA PHE A 322 -0.17 19.17 -7.48
C PHE A 322 1.04 20.12 -7.38
N ARG A 323 2.16 19.63 -6.87
CA ARG A 323 3.44 20.37 -6.96
C ARG A 323 4.09 20.03 -8.30
N ALA A 324 4.41 21.10 -9.07
CA ALA A 324 5.27 20.94 -10.25
C ALA A 324 6.63 20.38 -9.80
N SER A 325 7.01 19.27 -10.41
CA SER A 325 8.33 18.63 -10.25
C SER A 325 9.45 19.49 -10.85
#